data_ccbfc2c8fd8774b7e922526a0f795369
#
_entry.id   ccbfc2c8fd8774b7e922526a0f795369
#
_cell.length_a   1.000
_cell.length_b   1.000
_cell.length_c   1.000
_cell.angle_alpha   90.00
_cell.angle_beta   90.00
_cell.angle_gamma   90.00
#
_symmetry.space_group_name_H-M   'P 1'
#
loop_
_entity.id
_entity.type
_entity.pdbx_description
1 polymer ?
#
loop_
_entity_poly.entity_id
_entity_poly.type
_entity_poly.pdbx_seq_one_letter_code
_entity_poly.pdbx_strand_id
1 'polypeptide(L)'
;MLAQLFALLPLLALASASPITKRESSRLIESGRAGGFCLSVEGGRQAVADGKVGNGTPVVTLACGVASYWDISKGSGSVVLSGTDFALDIGLEPTNNGGLKVWQSYPGAIQQTWYLTDDNRIAQTGGTQCLDQGDNGPQTYECTTGNTNQGMSCLSDEISC
;
A
#
# COMPACT_ATOMS: atom_id res chain seq x y z
N MET A 1 17.83 1.43 68.09
CA MET A 1 18.14 0.87 66.75
C MET A 1 16.83 0.79 65.96
N LEU A 2 16.59 1.81 65.12
CA LEU A 2 15.41 1.82 64.20
C LEU A 2 15.82 1.25 62.86
N ALA A 3 15.24 0.13 62.48
CA ALA A 3 15.39 -0.45 61.14
C ALA A 3 14.40 0.24 60.20
N GLN A 4 14.90 0.95 59.21
CA GLN A 4 14.08 1.50 58.14
C GLN A 4 13.86 0.42 57.07
N LEU A 5 12.58 0.02 56.88
CA LEU A 5 12.15 -0.79 55.76
C LEU A 5 12.01 0.11 54.51
N PHE A 6 12.88 -0.10 53.52
CA PHE A 6 12.68 0.46 52.16
C PHE A 6 11.69 -0.43 51.41
N ALA A 7 10.50 0.07 51.18
CA ALA A 7 9.52 -0.54 50.29
C ALA A 7 9.91 -0.23 48.83
N LEU A 8 10.37 -1.25 48.09
CA LEU A 8 10.54 -1.20 46.64
C LEU A 8 9.17 -1.32 45.95
N LEU A 9 8.66 -0.21 45.40
CA LEU A 9 7.53 -0.22 44.55
C LEU A 9 7.96 -0.70 43.13
N PRO A 10 7.29 -1.71 42.53
CA PRO A 10 7.56 -2.07 41.16
C PRO A 10 7.00 -0.99 40.23
N LEU A 11 7.87 -0.42 39.38
CA LEU A 11 7.46 0.44 38.26
C LEU A 11 6.71 -0.44 37.23
N LEU A 12 5.39 -0.34 37.18
CA LEU A 12 4.62 -0.89 36.06
C LEU A 12 4.88 -0.03 34.81
N ALA A 13 5.69 -0.54 33.89
CA ALA A 13 5.82 0.02 32.57
C ALA A 13 4.51 -0.17 31.84
N LEU A 14 3.75 0.91 31.62
CA LEU A 14 2.60 0.95 30.73
C LEU A 14 3.13 0.82 29.30
N ALA A 15 3.07 -0.40 28.76
CA ALA A 15 3.28 -0.61 27.33
C ALA A 15 2.13 0.06 26.58
N SER A 16 2.40 1.18 25.94
CA SER A 16 1.48 1.82 25.01
C SER A 16 1.34 0.91 23.80
N ALA A 17 0.27 0.11 23.75
CA ALA A 17 -0.10 -0.61 22.54
C ALA A 17 -0.51 0.42 21.49
N SER A 18 0.30 0.58 20.44
CA SER A 18 -0.11 1.33 19.25
C SER A 18 -1.39 0.70 18.70
N PRO A 19 -2.39 1.50 18.28
CA PRO A 19 -3.61 0.96 17.70
C PRO A 19 -3.21 0.14 16.46
N ILE A 20 -3.58 -1.15 16.46
CA ILE A 20 -3.44 -2.02 15.29
C ILE A 20 -4.45 -1.50 14.26
N THR A 21 -3.99 -0.75 13.28
CA THR A 21 -4.81 -0.38 12.12
C THR A 21 -5.17 -1.66 11.40
N LYS A 22 -6.47 -1.95 11.31
CA LYS A 22 -6.97 -3.14 10.62
C LYS A 22 -6.55 -3.06 9.15
N ARG A 23 -5.75 -4.03 8.70
CA ARG A 23 -5.39 -4.17 7.29
C ARG A 23 -6.61 -4.69 6.53
N GLU A 24 -7.00 -4.01 5.46
CA GLU A 24 -8.01 -4.48 4.53
C GLU A 24 -7.34 -5.47 3.57
N SER A 25 -7.73 -6.75 3.65
CA SER A 25 -7.12 -7.84 2.88
C SER A 25 -7.88 -8.10 1.60
N SER A 26 -7.15 -8.51 0.55
CA SER A 26 -7.69 -9.01 -0.71
C SER A 26 -8.63 -8.04 -1.42
N ARG A 27 -8.20 -6.79 -1.57
CA ARG A 27 -8.94 -5.74 -2.29
C ARG A 27 -8.47 -5.62 -3.73
N LEU A 28 -9.40 -5.36 -4.64
CA LEU A 28 -9.07 -4.83 -5.96
C LEU A 28 -8.95 -3.31 -5.83
N ILE A 29 -7.90 -2.74 -6.39
CA ILE A 29 -7.68 -1.29 -6.46
C ILE A 29 -8.03 -0.85 -7.87
N GLU A 30 -9.22 -0.29 -8.06
CA GLU A 30 -9.70 0.16 -9.37
C GLU A 30 -9.18 1.57 -9.67
N SER A 31 -8.77 1.78 -10.91
CA SER A 31 -8.38 3.09 -11.42
C SER A 31 -9.58 3.98 -11.68
N GLY A 32 -9.60 5.18 -11.12
CA GLY A 32 -10.64 6.18 -11.36
C GLY A 32 -10.67 6.75 -12.78
N ARG A 33 -9.57 6.61 -13.55
CA ARG A 33 -9.49 7.06 -14.94
C ARG A 33 -10.21 6.12 -15.92
N ALA A 34 -10.14 4.82 -15.66
CA ALA A 34 -10.67 3.81 -16.57
C ALA A 34 -11.40 2.74 -15.76
N GLY A 35 -12.72 2.88 -15.64
CA GLY A 35 -13.55 1.91 -14.93
C GLY A 35 -13.39 0.49 -15.48
N GLY A 36 -13.42 -0.49 -14.58
CA GLY A 36 -13.22 -1.90 -14.90
C GLY A 36 -11.75 -2.33 -15.02
N PHE A 37 -10.80 -1.43 -14.80
CA PHE A 37 -9.36 -1.72 -14.78
C PHE A 37 -8.78 -1.53 -13.38
N CYS A 38 -8.07 -2.55 -12.91
CA CYS A 38 -7.52 -2.62 -11.57
C CYS A 38 -5.99 -2.73 -11.56
N LEU A 39 -5.37 -2.17 -10.54
CA LEU A 39 -3.94 -2.33 -10.27
C LEU A 39 -3.61 -3.82 -10.11
N SER A 40 -2.54 -4.26 -10.74
CA SER A 40 -2.15 -5.65 -10.78
C SER A 40 -0.64 -5.80 -10.97
N VAL A 41 -0.11 -6.96 -10.70
CA VAL A 41 1.19 -7.36 -11.24
C VAL A 41 1.02 -7.91 -12.64
N GLU A 42 2.10 -7.89 -13.44
CA GLU A 42 2.14 -8.54 -14.75
C GLU A 42 1.74 -10.01 -14.63
N GLY A 43 0.85 -10.47 -15.52
CA GLY A 43 0.26 -11.81 -15.47
C GLY A 43 -0.89 -11.99 -14.47
N GLY A 44 -1.27 -10.95 -13.72
CA GLY A 44 -2.45 -10.94 -12.88
C GLY A 44 -2.39 -11.93 -11.71
N ARG A 45 -3.59 -12.29 -11.21
CA ARG A 45 -3.67 -13.26 -10.11
C ARG A 45 -3.21 -14.66 -10.47
N GLN A 46 -3.14 -15.01 -11.77
CA GLN A 46 -2.59 -16.28 -12.20
C GLN A 46 -1.07 -16.33 -11.97
N ALA A 47 -0.34 -15.25 -12.24
CA ALA A 47 1.09 -15.19 -11.95
C ALA A 47 1.39 -15.31 -10.44
N VAL A 48 0.53 -14.75 -9.58
CA VAL A 48 0.62 -14.92 -8.13
C VAL A 48 0.41 -16.39 -7.74
N ALA A 49 -0.64 -17.03 -8.25
CA ALA A 49 -0.96 -18.43 -7.97
C ALA A 49 0.15 -19.40 -8.44
N ASP A 50 0.79 -19.09 -9.55
CA ASP A 50 1.89 -19.88 -10.13
C ASP A 50 3.26 -19.62 -9.46
N GLY A 51 3.33 -18.70 -8.49
CA GLY A 51 4.60 -18.31 -7.85
C GLY A 51 5.59 -17.60 -8.79
N LYS A 52 5.11 -16.96 -9.85
CA LYS A 52 5.93 -16.28 -10.86
C LYS A 52 6.27 -14.82 -10.52
N VAL A 53 5.77 -14.33 -9.38
CA VAL A 53 6.03 -12.96 -8.91
C VAL A 53 7.33 -12.94 -8.10
N GLY A 54 8.15 -11.94 -8.34
CA GLY A 54 9.42 -11.73 -7.63
C GLY A 54 9.82 -10.26 -7.58
N ASN A 55 10.99 -9.99 -7.00
CA ASN A 55 11.55 -8.65 -6.96
C ASN A 55 11.70 -8.05 -8.36
N GLY A 56 11.12 -6.88 -8.57
CA GLY A 56 11.14 -6.18 -9.86
C GLY A 56 10.00 -6.55 -10.80
N THR A 57 9.08 -7.46 -10.43
CA THR A 57 7.90 -7.74 -11.26
C THR A 57 7.10 -6.44 -11.46
N PRO A 58 6.85 -6.04 -12.74
CA PRO A 58 6.15 -4.80 -13.04
C PRO A 58 4.72 -4.78 -12.49
N VAL A 59 4.32 -3.60 -12.05
CA VAL A 59 2.91 -3.31 -11.74
C VAL A 59 2.26 -2.72 -12.99
N VAL A 60 1.11 -3.24 -13.33
CA VAL A 60 0.33 -2.92 -14.53
C VAL A 60 -1.14 -2.69 -14.16
N THR A 61 -1.95 -2.28 -15.13
CA THR A 61 -3.41 -2.26 -14.99
C THR A 61 -4.01 -3.35 -15.86
N LEU A 62 -4.85 -4.18 -15.30
CA LEU A 62 -5.58 -5.25 -16.00
C LEU A 62 -7.09 -5.13 -15.76
N ALA A 63 -7.88 -5.79 -16.59
CA ALA A 63 -9.30 -5.93 -16.30
C ALA A 63 -9.49 -6.51 -14.89
N CYS A 64 -10.37 -5.92 -14.06
CA CYS A 64 -10.54 -6.29 -12.65
C CYS A 64 -10.85 -7.78 -12.46
N GLY A 65 -11.51 -8.42 -13.44
CA GLY A 65 -11.79 -9.85 -13.41
C GLY A 65 -10.57 -10.77 -13.35
N VAL A 66 -9.36 -10.30 -13.73
CA VAL A 66 -8.10 -11.06 -13.71
C VAL A 66 -6.99 -10.39 -12.93
N ALA A 67 -7.20 -9.15 -12.47
CA ALA A 67 -6.23 -8.38 -11.71
C ALA A 67 -5.92 -9.01 -10.35
N SER A 68 -4.72 -8.74 -9.85
CA SER A 68 -4.27 -9.20 -8.53
C SER A 68 -4.99 -8.47 -7.40
N TYR A 69 -5.05 -9.11 -6.24
CA TYR A 69 -5.55 -8.50 -5.01
C TYR A 69 -4.43 -7.86 -4.21
N TRP A 70 -4.78 -6.85 -3.41
CA TRP A 70 -3.88 -6.09 -2.57
C TRP A 70 -4.39 -5.99 -1.14
N ASP A 71 -3.48 -6.01 -0.20
CA ASP A 71 -3.75 -5.73 1.21
C ASP A 71 -3.33 -4.28 1.47
N ILE A 72 -4.32 -3.43 1.77
CA ILE A 72 -4.12 -2.02 2.04
C ILE A 72 -4.71 -1.66 3.41
N SER A 73 -4.11 -0.71 4.09
CA SER A 73 -4.60 -0.21 5.38
C SER A 73 -4.91 1.27 5.28
N LYS A 74 -5.91 1.72 6.02
CA LYS A 74 -6.10 3.17 6.24
C LYS A 74 -4.90 3.75 6.98
N GLY A 75 -4.51 4.96 6.60
CA GLY A 75 -3.32 5.61 7.12
C GLY A 75 -2.05 5.17 6.38
N SER A 76 -0.92 5.28 7.06
CA SER A 76 0.40 5.01 6.47
C SER A 76 0.79 3.55 6.63
N GLY A 77 1.28 2.93 5.56
CA GLY A 77 1.73 1.54 5.57
C GLY A 77 2.09 1.01 4.19
N SER A 78 2.46 -0.26 4.13
CA SER A 78 2.74 -0.93 2.87
C SER A 78 1.45 -1.37 2.18
N VAL A 79 1.39 -1.23 0.86
CA VAL A 79 0.40 -1.88 0.00
C VAL A 79 1.01 -3.21 -0.46
N VAL A 80 0.50 -4.31 0.07
CA VAL A 80 1.09 -5.65 -0.13
C VAL A 80 0.27 -6.44 -1.12
N LEU A 81 0.93 -7.14 -2.03
CA LEU A 81 0.29 -8.08 -2.94
C LEU A 81 -0.26 -9.26 -2.13
N SER A 82 -1.58 -9.42 -2.11
CA SER A 82 -2.26 -10.39 -1.24
C SER A 82 -1.74 -11.81 -1.41
N GLY A 83 -1.49 -12.48 -0.29
CA GLY A 83 -0.97 -13.85 -0.25
C GLY A 83 0.53 -13.97 -0.53
N THR A 84 1.26 -12.86 -0.56
CA THR A 84 2.71 -12.82 -0.78
C THR A 84 3.44 -11.92 0.23
N ASP A 85 4.77 -11.94 0.20
CA ASP A 85 5.63 -11.03 0.95
C ASP A 85 6.13 -9.85 0.09
N PHE A 86 5.46 -9.54 -1.03
CA PHE A 86 5.84 -8.45 -1.92
C PHE A 86 4.96 -7.21 -1.71
N ALA A 87 5.59 -6.04 -1.66
CA ALA A 87 4.92 -4.74 -1.53
C ALA A 87 5.08 -3.90 -2.80
N LEU A 88 4.13 -3.00 -3.02
CA LEU A 88 4.18 -1.97 -4.05
C LEU A 88 5.36 -1.04 -3.78
N ASP A 89 6.26 -0.90 -4.75
CA ASP A 89 7.55 -0.21 -4.63
C ASP A 89 7.72 0.77 -5.79
N ILE A 90 8.10 2.02 -5.44
CA ILE A 90 8.33 3.10 -6.41
C ILE A 90 9.81 3.39 -6.67
N GLY A 91 10.72 2.62 -6.04
CA GLY A 91 12.15 2.92 -6.06
C GLY A 91 12.54 4.06 -5.12
N LEU A 92 13.85 4.30 -5.03
CA LEU A 92 14.42 5.26 -4.08
C LEU A 92 14.30 6.72 -4.54
N GLU A 93 14.20 6.94 -5.84
CA GLU A 93 14.14 8.28 -6.46
C GLU A 93 12.90 8.37 -7.38
N PRO A 94 11.68 8.41 -6.81
CA PRO A 94 10.48 8.46 -7.61
C PRO A 94 10.35 9.82 -8.32
N THR A 95 9.97 9.77 -9.59
CA THR A 95 9.74 10.93 -10.45
C THR A 95 8.38 10.83 -11.14
N ASN A 96 7.92 11.93 -11.74
CA ASN A 96 6.76 11.88 -12.62
C ASN A 96 6.98 10.90 -13.77
N ASN A 97 5.95 10.13 -14.08
CA ASN A 97 5.94 9.03 -15.04
C ASN A 97 6.88 7.87 -14.66
N GLY A 98 7.24 7.74 -13.38
CA GLY A 98 8.03 6.62 -12.86
C GLY A 98 7.22 5.33 -12.84
N GLY A 99 7.84 4.24 -13.30
CA GLY A 99 7.21 2.91 -13.27
C GLY A 99 7.11 2.35 -11.84
N LEU A 100 6.16 1.47 -11.65
CA LEU A 100 5.93 0.75 -10.39
C LEU A 100 6.30 -0.72 -10.53
N LYS A 101 6.73 -1.30 -9.46
CA LYS A 101 7.06 -2.72 -9.36
C LYS A 101 6.63 -3.26 -7.99
N VAL A 102 6.67 -4.55 -7.83
CA VAL A 102 6.67 -5.15 -6.50
C VAL A 102 8.09 -5.53 -6.10
N TRP A 103 8.36 -5.45 -4.81
CA TRP A 103 9.63 -5.85 -4.19
C TRP A 103 9.35 -6.51 -2.85
N GLN A 104 10.29 -7.37 -2.37
CA GLN A 104 10.23 -7.91 -1.02
C GLN A 104 9.81 -6.82 -0.03
N SER A 105 8.81 -7.09 0.79
CA SER A 105 8.27 -6.13 1.74
C SER A 105 9.24 -5.87 2.88
N TYR A 106 9.58 -4.60 3.05
CA TYR A 106 10.36 -4.09 4.19
C TYR A 106 9.54 -3.01 4.88
N PRO A 107 8.81 -3.34 5.96
CA PRO A 107 7.98 -2.38 6.68
C PRO A 107 8.77 -1.13 7.10
N GLY A 108 8.25 0.05 6.73
CA GLY A 108 8.92 1.33 7.00
C GLY A 108 9.92 1.78 5.93
N ALA A 109 10.19 0.97 4.90
CA ALA A 109 10.95 1.43 3.74
C ALA A 109 10.19 2.56 3.02
N ILE A 110 10.85 3.71 2.82
CA ILE A 110 10.20 4.91 2.29
C ILE A 110 9.58 4.70 0.91
N GLN A 111 10.22 3.90 0.06
CA GLN A 111 9.74 3.55 -1.28
C GLN A 111 8.56 2.59 -1.30
N GLN A 112 8.21 2.02 -0.14
CA GLN A 112 7.10 1.06 0.03
C GLN A 112 6.06 1.54 1.04
N THR A 113 6.20 2.76 1.56
CA THR A 113 5.28 3.31 2.56
C THR A 113 4.35 4.31 1.92
N TRP A 114 3.08 3.96 1.90
CA TRP A 114 2.00 4.67 1.26
C TRP A 114 1.00 5.19 2.27
N TYR A 115 0.26 6.20 1.91
CA TYR A 115 -0.84 6.77 2.66
C TYR A 115 -2.09 6.82 1.80
N LEU A 116 -3.17 6.21 2.26
CA LEU A 116 -4.48 6.34 1.63
C LEU A 116 -5.12 7.62 2.11
N THR A 117 -5.30 8.58 1.20
CA THR A 117 -5.86 9.90 1.49
C THR A 117 -7.39 9.87 1.56
N ASP A 118 -7.99 10.86 2.22
CA ASP A 118 -9.46 10.96 2.35
C ASP A 118 -10.16 11.21 1.00
N ASP A 119 -9.43 11.69 -0.01
CA ASP A 119 -9.92 11.87 -1.37
C ASP A 119 -9.55 10.69 -2.31
N ASN A 120 -9.31 9.53 -1.72
CA ASN A 120 -9.05 8.26 -2.42
C ASN A 120 -7.79 8.25 -3.31
N ARG A 121 -6.75 8.98 -2.94
CA ARG A 121 -5.44 8.83 -3.56
C ARG A 121 -4.55 7.91 -2.72
N ILE A 122 -3.66 7.20 -3.38
CA ILE A 122 -2.60 6.42 -2.73
C ILE A 122 -1.30 7.22 -2.89
N ALA A 123 -0.91 7.94 -1.85
CA ALA A 123 0.23 8.85 -1.84
C ALA A 123 1.45 8.23 -1.15
N GLN A 124 2.65 8.52 -1.63
CA GLN A 124 3.88 8.17 -0.91
C GLN A 124 3.95 8.92 0.42
N THR A 125 4.12 8.21 1.50
CA THR A 125 4.28 8.84 2.83
C THR A 125 5.58 9.63 2.90
N GLY A 126 5.48 10.89 3.25
CA GLY A 126 6.64 11.80 3.37
C GLY A 126 7.23 12.26 2.03
N GLY A 127 6.60 11.92 0.91
CA GLY A 127 6.97 12.35 -0.42
C GLY A 127 5.89 13.20 -1.09
N THR A 128 6.07 13.48 -2.37
CA THR A 128 5.15 14.28 -3.20
C THR A 128 4.45 13.45 -4.27
N GLN A 129 4.76 12.18 -4.40
CA GLN A 129 4.27 11.32 -5.47
C GLN A 129 3.02 10.54 -5.04
N CYS A 130 2.07 10.43 -5.96
CA CYS A 130 0.87 9.60 -5.86
C CYS A 130 0.91 8.48 -6.90
N LEU A 131 0.23 7.38 -6.62
CA LEU A 131 -0.16 6.41 -7.62
C LEU A 131 -1.07 7.11 -8.64
N ASP A 132 -0.75 6.99 -9.90
CA ASP A 132 -1.42 7.67 -11.00
C ASP A 132 -1.61 6.68 -12.16
N GLN A 133 -2.75 6.76 -12.84
CA GLN A 133 -3.01 5.99 -14.04
C GLN A 133 -2.64 6.83 -15.27
N GLY A 134 -1.43 6.66 -15.75
CA GLY A 134 -0.96 7.26 -16.99
C GLY A 134 -1.55 6.60 -18.25
N ASP A 135 -1.19 7.13 -19.42
CA ASP A 135 -1.63 6.59 -20.72
C ASP A 135 -1.06 5.19 -20.99
N ASN A 136 0.12 4.88 -20.43
CA ASN A 136 0.83 3.63 -20.64
C ASN A 136 0.72 2.66 -19.45
N GLY A 137 -0.12 2.94 -18.48
CA GLY A 137 -0.29 2.12 -17.28
C GLY A 137 -0.07 2.89 -15.97
N PRO A 138 -0.03 2.19 -14.86
CA PRO A 138 0.17 2.80 -13.55
C PRO A 138 1.59 3.36 -13.44
N GLN A 139 1.68 4.55 -12.87
CA GLN A 139 2.91 5.31 -12.71
C GLN A 139 2.89 6.10 -11.41
N THR A 140 4.01 6.72 -11.05
CA THR A 140 4.04 7.80 -10.07
C THR A 140 3.89 9.14 -10.75
N TYR A 141 3.18 10.04 -10.12
CA TYR A 141 3.06 11.44 -10.54
C TYR A 141 2.85 12.35 -9.33
N GLU A 142 3.26 13.62 -9.44
CA GLU A 142 3.05 14.60 -8.38
C GLU A 142 1.59 14.65 -7.95
N CYS A 143 1.35 14.54 -6.63
CA CYS A 143 0.01 14.51 -6.06
C CYS A 143 -0.74 15.80 -6.37
N THR A 144 -1.84 15.71 -7.09
CA THR A 144 -2.66 16.86 -7.50
C THR A 144 -4.11 16.66 -7.10
N THR A 145 -4.64 17.54 -6.27
CA THR A 145 -6.04 17.47 -5.84
C THR A 145 -6.98 17.62 -7.04
N GLY A 146 -7.97 16.74 -7.12
CA GLY A 146 -8.95 16.71 -8.22
C GLY A 146 -8.43 16.03 -9.50
N ASN A 147 -7.21 15.49 -9.50
CA ASN A 147 -6.72 14.70 -10.63
C ASN A 147 -7.38 13.32 -10.60
N THR A 148 -8.28 13.07 -11.56
CA THR A 148 -9.02 11.81 -11.67
C THR A 148 -8.12 10.60 -11.98
N ASN A 149 -6.94 10.81 -12.57
CA ASN A 149 -5.97 9.75 -12.82
C ASN A 149 -5.39 9.18 -11.51
N GLN A 150 -5.45 9.95 -10.42
CA GLN A 150 -4.95 9.57 -9.10
C GLN A 150 -6.06 9.06 -8.17
N GLY A 151 -7.32 9.18 -8.56
CA GLY A 151 -8.43 8.59 -7.83
C GLY A 151 -8.38 7.07 -7.93
N MET A 152 -8.35 6.40 -6.78
CA MET A 152 -8.35 4.94 -6.68
C MET A 152 -9.52 4.50 -5.83
N SER A 153 -10.23 3.46 -6.25
CA SER A 153 -11.33 2.88 -5.50
C SER A 153 -10.99 1.46 -5.10
N CYS A 154 -11.15 1.13 -3.84
CA CYS A 154 -11.05 -0.26 -3.41
C CYS A 154 -12.38 -0.96 -3.63
N LEU A 155 -12.41 -1.91 -4.54
CA LEU A 155 -13.59 -2.71 -4.77
C LEU A 155 -13.68 -3.82 -3.73
N SER A 156 -14.73 -3.76 -2.95
CA SER A 156 -15.23 -4.86 -2.12
C SER A 156 -16.72 -4.71 -2.00
N ASP A 157 -17.38 -5.80 -1.70
CA ASP A 157 -18.85 -5.83 -1.61
C ASP A 157 -19.44 -4.94 -0.50
N GLU A 158 -18.62 -4.27 0.33
CA GLU A 158 -19.16 -3.53 1.48
C GLU A 158 -18.49 -2.20 1.87
N ILE A 159 -17.27 -1.80 1.43
CA ILE A 159 -16.65 -0.55 1.94
C ILE A 159 -15.71 0.11 0.91
N SER A 160 -15.82 1.44 0.72
CA SER A 160 -14.78 2.26 0.06
C SER A 160 -13.44 2.20 0.82
N CYS A 161 -12.34 2.31 0.12
CA CYS A 161 -11.00 2.36 0.73
C CYS A 161 -10.83 3.37 1.84
#